data_7aa98903896b0ca3b1299942986ed142
#
_entry.id   7aa98903896b0ca3b1299942986ed142
#
_cell.length_a   1.000
_cell.length_b   1.000
_cell.length_c   1.000
_cell.angle_alpha   90.00
_cell.angle_beta   90.00
_cell.angle_gamma   90.00
#
_symmetry.space_group_name_H-M   'P 1'
#
loop_
_entity.id
_entity.type
_entity.pdbx_description
1 polymer ?
#
loop_
_entity_poly.entity_id
_entity_poly.type
_entity_poly.pdbx_seq_one_letter_code
_entity_poly.pdbx_strand_id
1 'polypeptide(L)'
;MTRYKRNQIEEAIVRTLGAKDAHVADLKLKMKRLLVTDRRLGRRKRSKDEARYRYAFYSQRPQGSGVEVMFSGYEAFALLAALIVLEHGIPQAKVVSILREIRPDFEAAYRDRLQKDPKALFDPQSIQATARPGMFAVDNTAPVFLAFVKLDIRQRRVHAFIAVCRGHDELGEFIKEQSVPGSGATHFEFTRLMHTLAGNLSQTRPIKRGRSTT
;
A
#
# COMPACT_ATOMS: atom_id res chain seq x y z
N MET A 1 7.35 -8.19 -16.33
CA MET A 1 7.12 -7.44 -15.07
C MET A 1 8.37 -7.49 -14.22
N THR A 2 8.96 -6.35 -13.90
CA THR A 2 10.23 -6.28 -13.14
C THR A 2 10.01 -6.79 -11.71
N ARG A 3 11.00 -7.54 -11.20
CA ARG A 3 10.99 -8.05 -9.84
C ARG A 3 12.18 -7.52 -9.05
N TYR A 4 11.98 -7.28 -7.77
CA TYR A 4 12.92 -6.63 -6.88
C TYR A 4 13.29 -7.53 -5.71
N LYS A 5 14.55 -7.47 -5.30
CA LYS A 5 15.02 -8.13 -4.08
C LYS A 5 14.51 -7.36 -2.85
N ARG A 6 14.52 -8.02 -1.71
CA ARG A 6 14.09 -7.43 -0.46
C ARG A 6 14.85 -6.15 -0.10
N ASN A 7 16.16 -6.11 -0.27
CA ASN A 7 16.96 -4.92 0.01
C ASN A 7 16.57 -3.73 -0.88
N GLN A 8 16.20 -3.98 -2.14
CA GLN A 8 15.76 -2.92 -3.06
C GLN A 8 14.41 -2.32 -2.62
N ILE A 9 13.44 -3.16 -2.21
CA ILE A 9 12.16 -2.64 -1.74
C ILE A 9 12.30 -1.91 -0.39
N GLU A 10 13.16 -2.41 0.52
CA GLU A 10 13.44 -1.73 1.78
C GLU A 10 14.06 -0.35 1.54
N GLU A 11 15.03 -0.23 0.65
CA GLU A 11 15.67 1.03 0.27
C GLU A 11 14.68 1.98 -0.40
N ALA A 12 13.90 1.51 -1.38
CA ALA A 12 12.91 2.33 -2.08
C ALA A 12 11.83 2.87 -1.13
N ILE A 13 11.35 2.05 -0.19
CA ILE A 13 10.35 2.46 0.81
C ILE A 13 10.95 3.53 1.75
N VAL A 14 12.16 3.32 2.25
CA VAL A 14 12.86 4.29 3.11
C VAL A 14 12.99 5.64 2.41
N ARG A 15 13.40 5.65 1.14
CA ARG A 15 13.49 6.87 0.31
C ARG A 15 12.13 7.51 0.09
N THR A 16 11.10 6.72 -0.20
CA THR A 16 9.73 7.21 -0.45
C THR A 16 9.13 7.89 0.78
N LEU A 17 9.40 7.35 1.96
CA LEU A 17 8.95 7.93 3.23
C LEU A 17 9.83 9.08 3.72
N GLY A 18 10.96 9.34 3.09
CA GLY A 18 11.92 10.37 3.54
C GLY A 18 12.44 10.10 4.95
N ALA A 19 12.58 8.82 5.33
CA ALA A 19 12.94 8.45 6.68
C ALA A 19 14.38 8.87 7.01
N LYS A 20 14.56 9.52 8.16
CA LYS A 20 15.89 9.86 8.69
C LYS A 20 16.62 8.60 9.16
N ASP A 21 17.94 8.61 9.14
CA ASP A 21 18.79 7.45 9.47
C ASP A 21 18.43 6.81 10.82
N ALA A 22 18.09 7.61 11.82
CA ALA A 22 17.66 7.13 13.14
C ALA A 22 16.43 6.21 13.11
N HIS A 23 15.56 6.33 12.09
CA HIS A 23 14.33 5.56 11.98
C HIS A 23 14.41 4.39 10.98
N VAL A 24 15.48 4.30 10.19
CA VAL A 24 15.63 3.28 9.15
C VAL A 24 15.60 1.86 9.73
N ALA A 25 16.29 1.64 10.85
CA ALA A 25 16.34 0.33 11.51
C ALA A 25 14.95 -0.12 11.99
N ASP A 26 14.17 0.77 12.59
CA ASP A 26 12.79 0.49 13.04
C ASP A 26 11.87 0.19 11.85
N LEU A 27 11.93 0.98 10.78
CA LEU A 27 11.18 0.73 9.55
C LEU A 27 11.49 -0.65 8.97
N LYS A 28 12.76 -1.02 8.86
CA LYS A 28 13.16 -2.36 8.37
C LYS A 28 12.64 -3.47 9.28
N LEU A 29 12.63 -3.25 10.59
CA LEU A 29 12.07 -4.20 11.55
C LEU A 29 10.55 -4.34 11.39
N LYS A 30 9.81 -3.25 11.23
CA LYS A 30 8.37 -3.26 10.94
C LYS A 30 8.06 -3.99 9.64
N MET A 31 8.78 -3.72 8.57
CA MET A 31 8.66 -4.46 7.29
C MET A 31 8.87 -5.96 7.47
N LYS A 32 9.95 -6.35 8.19
CA LYS A 32 10.22 -7.77 8.50
C LYS A 32 9.05 -8.41 9.24
N ARG A 33 8.51 -7.75 10.26
CA ARG A 33 7.38 -8.25 11.06
C ARG A 33 6.11 -8.42 10.23
N LEU A 34 5.79 -7.45 9.35
CA LEU A 34 4.66 -7.52 8.43
C LEU A 34 4.78 -8.73 7.49
N LEU A 35 5.93 -8.92 6.86
CA LEU A 35 6.21 -10.05 5.98
C LEU A 35 6.08 -11.41 6.70
N VAL A 36 6.58 -11.51 7.94
CA VAL A 36 6.46 -12.73 8.76
C VAL A 36 5.00 -12.99 9.14
N THR A 37 4.25 -11.94 9.48
CA THR A 37 2.82 -12.06 9.82
C THR A 37 2.00 -12.52 8.63
N ASP A 38 2.24 -11.98 7.44
CA ASP A 38 1.56 -12.39 6.22
C ASP A 38 1.81 -13.88 5.91
N ARG A 39 3.06 -14.35 6.01
CA ARG A 39 3.39 -15.78 5.86
C ARG A 39 2.64 -16.66 6.86
N ARG A 40 2.58 -16.25 8.12
CA ARG A 40 1.91 -17.00 9.20
C ARG A 40 0.41 -17.10 8.95
N LEU A 41 -0.24 -16.00 8.62
CA LEU A 41 -1.68 -15.94 8.35
C LEU A 41 -2.04 -16.70 7.06
N GLY A 42 -1.23 -16.61 6.01
CA GLY A 42 -1.45 -17.33 4.75
C GLY A 42 -1.38 -18.86 4.88
N ARG A 43 -0.58 -19.37 5.83
CA ARG A 43 -0.52 -20.82 6.10
C ARG A 43 -1.79 -21.38 6.75
N ARG A 44 -2.51 -20.56 7.52
CA ARG A 44 -3.67 -21.00 8.31
C ARG A 44 -4.98 -21.08 7.51
N LYS A 45 -5.10 -20.32 6.45
CA LYS A 45 -6.32 -20.32 5.62
C LYS A 45 -6.24 -21.43 4.55
N ARG A 46 -7.13 -22.42 4.67
CA ARG A 46 -7.55 -23.30 3.57
C ARG A 46 -8.57 -22.54 2.70
N SER A 47 -8.15 -21.47 2.04
CA SER A 47 -9.04 -20.67 1.24
C SER A 47 -9.04 -21.22 -0.19
N LYS A 48 -10.22 -21.26 -0.82
CA LYS A 48 -10.40 -21.54 -2.25
C LYS A 48 -9.96 -20.38 -3.13
N ASP A 49 -9.51 -19.27 -2.52
CA ASP A 49 -9.08 -18.07 -3.22
C ASP A 49 -7.89 -18.37 -4.14
N GLU A 50 -7.81 -17.66 -5.24
CA GLU A 50 -6.67 -17.71 -6.14
C GLU A 50 -5.36 -17.57 -5.37
N ALA A 51 -4.38 -18.39 -5.71
CA ALA A 51 -3.11 -18.47 -4.97
C ALA A 51 -2.42 -17.10 -4.80
N ARG A 52 -2.61 -16.18 -5.77
CA ARG A 52 -2.04 -14.83 -5.75
C ARG A 52 -2.65 -13.91 -4.68
N TYR A 53 -3.89 -14.15 -4.25
CA TYR A 53 -4.58 -13.33 -3.23
C TYR A 53 -4.47 -13.91 -1.82
N ARG A 54 -3.81 -15.05 -1.68
CA ARG A 54 -3.60 -15.69 -0.38
C ARG A 54 -2.70 -14.88 0.55
N TYR A 55 -1.91 -13.99 0.02
CA TYR A 55 -0.95 -13.15 0.73
C TYR A 55 -1.15 -11.68 0.37
N ALA A 56 -0.90 -10.77 1.32
CA ALA A 56 -0.90 -9.34 1.06
C ALA A 56 0.34 -8.92 0.25
N PHE A 57 1.52 -9.48 0.59
CA PHE A 57 2.83 -9.05 0.10
C PHE A 57 3.54 -10.07 -0.80
N TYR A 58 2.87 -11.13 -1.23
CA TYR A 58 3.46 -12.17 -2.06
C TYR A 58 2.47 -12.64 -3.12
N SER A 59 2.93 -12.82 -4.36
CA SER A 59 2.09 -13.44 -5.42
C SER A 59 2.14 -14.96 -5.38
N GLN A 60 3.16 -15.53 -4.75
CA GLN A 60 3.35 -16.97 -4.61
C GLN A 60 3.67 -17.31 -3.16
N ARG A 61 3.42 -18.56 -2.78
CA ARG A 61 3.82 -19.04 -1.44
C ARG A 61 5.34 -18.84 -1.28
N PRO A 62 5.77 -18.07 -0.27
CA PRO A 62 7.19 -17.94 0.01
C PRO A 62 7.80 -19.31 0.29
N GLN A 63 8.78 -19.71 -0.48
CA GLN A 63 9.52 -20.94 -0.27
C GLN A 63 10.33 -20.86 1.04
N GLY A 64 10.81 -22.00 1.55
CA GLY A 64 11.51 -22.09 2.84
C GLY A 64 12.78 -21.22 2.95
N SER A 65 13.47 -21.33 4.07
CA SER A 65 14.73 -20.63 4.31
C SER A 65 15.76 -21.00 3.23
N GLY A 66 16.43 -19.99 2.66
CA GLY A 66 17.47 -20.17 1.64
C GLY A 66 17.05 -19.76 0.24
N VAL A 67 15.78 -19.67 -0.08
CA VAL A 67 15.32 -19.18 -1.39
C VAL A 67 15.12 -17.67 -1.35
N GLU A 68 15.71 -16.96 -2.30
CA GLU A 68 15.54 -15.52 -2.44
C GLU A 68 14.13 -15.19 -2.89
N VAL A 69 13.42 -14.40 -2.08
CA VAL A 69 12.07 -13.95 -2.42
C VAL A 69 12.16 -12.67 -3.24
N MET A 70 11.54 -12.69 -4.41
CA MET A 70 11.45 -11.55 -5.31
C MET A 70 10.05 -10.93 -5.25
N PHE A 71 9.99 -9.61 -5.22
CA PHE A 71 8.75 -8.84 -5.07
C PHE A 71 8.40 -8.10 -6.36
N SER A 72 7.13 -7.97 -6.67
CA SER A 72 6.64 -7.06 -7.70
C SER A 72 6.58 -5.62 -7.19
N GLY A 73 6.41 -4.64 -8.10
CA GLY A 73 6.20 -3.25 -7.69
C GLY A 73 4.95 -3.07 -6.82
N TYR A 74 3.86 -3.81 -7.14
CA TYR A 74 2.67 -3.80 -6.29
C TYR A 74 2.94 -4.36 -4.88
N GLU A 75 3.68 -5.45 -4.75
CA GLU A 75 3.99 -6.05 -3.45
C GLU A 75 4.84 -5.10 -2.58
N ALA A 76 5.76 -4.35 -3.20
CA ALA A 76 6.49 -3.27 -2.53
C ALA A 76 5.54 -2.13 -2.10
N PHE A 77 4.61 -1.73 -2.97
CA PHE A 77 3.61 -0.72 -2.66
C PHE A 77 2.65 -1.17 -1.54
N ALA A 78 2.17 -2.40 -1.57
CA ALA A 78 1.34 -2.94 -0.49
C ALA A 78 2.08 -2.93 0.87
N LEU A 79 3.39 -3.19 0.87
CA LEU A 79 4.20 -3.12 2.09
C LEU A 79 4.36 -1.68 2.58
N LEU A 80 4.54 -0.70 1.68
CA LEU A 80 4.54 0.73 2.00
C LEU A 80 3.20 1.16 2.61
N ALA A 81 2.09 0.79 1.97
CA ALA A 81 0.74 1.09 2.48
C ALA A 81 0.50 0.47 3.87
N ALA A 82 0.99 -0.77 4.07
CA ALA A 82 0.91 -1.43 5.38
C ALA A 82 1.64 -0.65 6.47
N LEU A 83 2.80 -0.08 6.19
CA LEU A 83 3.55 0.73 7.16
C LEU A 83 2.76 1.99 7.54
N ILE A 84 2.19 2.69 6.55
CA ILE A 84 1.39 3.89 6.80
C ILE A 84 0.18 3.57 7.67
N VAL A 85 -0.57 2.53 7.32
CA VAL A 85 -1.75 2.10 8.08
C VAL A 85 -1.38 1.65 9.50
N LEU A 86 -0.22 1.01 9.67
CA LEU A 86 0.29 0.58 10.98
C LEU A 86 0.61 1.76 11.90
N GLU A 87 1.17 2.85 11.37
CA GLU A 87 1.47 4.08 12.14
C GLU A 87 0.21 4.76 12.70
N HIS A 88 -0.96 4.47 12.12
CA HIS A 88 -2.25 4.97 12.63
C HIS A 88 -2.89 4.04 13.67
N GLY A 89 -2.10 3.19 14.30
CA GLY A 89 -2.50 2.37 15.44
C GLY A 89 -3.34 1.13 15.10
N ILE A 90 -3.45 0.76 13.82
CA ILE A 90 -4.15 -0.48 13.44
C ILE A 90 -3.23 -1.68 13.74
N PRO A 91 -3.71 -2.71 14.48
CA PRO A 91 -2.89 -3.86 14.81
C PRO A 91 -2.34 -4.58 13.59
N GLN A 92 -1.07 -4.97 13.63
CA GLN A 92 -0.32 -5.56 12.51
C GLN A 92 -1.05 -6.72 11.81
N ALA A 93 -1.63 -7.64 12.57
CA ALA A 93 -2.39 -8.76 12.01
C ALA A 93 -3.64 -8.30 11.24
N LYS A 94 -4.29 -7.22 11.72
CA LYS A 94 -5.46 -6.63 11.06
C LYS A 94 -5.04 -5.92 9.78
N VAL A 95 -3.94 -5.14 9.78
CA VAL A 95 -3.37 -4.51 8.58
C VAL A 95 -3.13 -5.55 7.49
N VAL A 96 -2.47 -6.66 7.82
CA VAL A 96 -2.22 -7.74 6.85
C VAL A 96 -3.52 -8.36 6.33
N SER A 97 -4.51 -8.58 7.19
CA SER A 97 -5.80 -9.12 6.76
C SER A 97 -6.55 -8.19 5.82
N ILE A 98 -6.54 -6.88 6.13
CA ILE A 98 -7.13 -5.82 5.31
C ILE A 98 -6.50 -5.81 3.92
N LEU A 99 -5.19 -5.67 3.85
CA LEU A 99 -4.48 -5.56 2.57
C LEU A 99 -4.59 -6.83 1.72
N ARG A 100 -4.85 -7.97 2.34
CA ARG A 100 -5.16 -9.21 1.63
C ARG A 100 -6.57 -9.18 1.03
N GLU A 101 -7.54 -8.74 1.80
CA GLU A 101 -8.94 -8.64 1.41
C GLU A 101 -9.13 -7.70 0.22
N ILE A 102 -8.55 -6.51 0.30
CA ILE A 102 -8.64 -5.48 -0.75
C ILE A 102 -7.65 -5.67 -1.90
N ARG A 103 -6.78 -6.67 -1.85
CA ARG A 103 -5.70 -6.84 -2.83
C ARG A 103 -6.16 -6.77 -4.28
N PRO A 104 -7.26 -7.41 -4.71
CA PRO A 104 -7.70 -7.37 -6.10
C PRO A 104 -7.91 -5.93 -6.59
N ASP A 105 -8.66 -5.14 -5.83
CA ASP A 105 -9.02 -3.76 -6.18
C ASP A 105 -7.82 -2.81 -6.06
N PHE A 106 -7.01 -3.01 -5.01
CA PHE A 106 -5.84 -2.17 -4.75
C PHE A 106 -4.73 -2.41 -5.77
N GLU A 107 -4.52 -3.66 -6.21
CA GLU A 107 -3.58 -4.00 -7.29
C GLU A 107 -4.07 -3.48 -8.64
N ALA A 108 -5.38 -3.50 -8.90
CA ALA A 108 -5.97 -2.92 -10.10
C ALA A 108 -5.80 -1.39 -10.12
N ALA A 109 -6.09 -0.71 -9.00
CA ALA A 109 -5.91 0.72 -8.87
C ALA A 109 -4.43 1.13 -9.02
N TYR A 110 -3.50 0.38 -8.42
CA TYR A 110 -2.07 0.60 -8.57
C TYR A 110 -1.62 0.51 -10.04
N ARG A 111 -2.04 -0.52 -10.77
CA ARG A 111 -1.70 -0.69 -12.19
C ARG A 111 -2.24 0.43 -13.06
N ASP A 112 -3.49 0.81 -12.86
CA ASP A 112 -4.14 1.89 -13.58
C ASP A 112 -3.40 3.23 -13.37
N ARG A 113 -3.06 3.54 -12.10
CA ARG A 113 -2.35 4.80 -11.79
C ARG A 113 -0.97 4.88 -12.41
N LEU A 114 -0.20 3.82 -12.39
CA LEU A 114 1.16 3.83 -12.98
C LEU A 114 1.18 3.89 -14.52
N GLN A 115 0.06 3.68 -15.19
CA GLN A 115 -0.05 3.90 -16.63
C GLN A 115 -0.15 5.40 -17.00
N LYS A 116 -0.50 6.25 -16.04
CA LYS A 116 -0.64 7.69 -16.27
C LYS A 116 0.68 8.40 -16.08
N ASP A 117 0.92 9.41 -16.91
CA ASP A 117 2.13 10.24 -16.82
C ASP A 117 2.16 11.01 -15.49
N PRO A 118 3.20 10.83 -14.64
CA PRO A 118 3.34 11.57 -13.39
C PRO A 118 3.34 13.09 -13.60
N LYS A 119 3.87 13.61 -14.72
CA LYS A 119 3.85 15.05 -15.01
C LYS A 119 2.43 15.55 -15.20
N ALA A 120 1.62 14.82 -15.96
CA ALA A 120 0.21 15.20 -16.15
C ALA A 120 -0.58 15.16 -14.85
N LEU A 121 -0.20 14.29 -13.89
CA LEU A 121 -0.87 14.16 -12.61
C LEU A 121 -0.42 15.18 -11.55
N PHE A 122 0.85 15.57 -11.54
CA PHE A 122 1.44 16.28 -10.39
C PHE A 122 2.12 17.60 -10.75
N ASP A 123 2.26 17.93 -12.04
CA ASP A 123 2.80 19.22 -12.46
C ASP A 123 1.76 20.33 -12.26
N PRO A 124 2.05 21.34 -11.42
CA PRO A 124 1.11 22.43 -11.15
C PRO A 124 0.65 23.18 -12.41
N GLN A 125 1.51 23.34 -13.40
CA GLN A 125 1.16 24.02 -14.64
C GLN A 125 0.19 23.20 -15.48
N SER A 126 0.40 21.88 -15.56
CA SER A 126 -0.50 20.95 -16.24
C SER A 126 -1.86 20.87 -15.55
N ILE A 127 -1.89 20.85 -14.22
CA ILE A 127 -3.14 20.87 -13.42
C ILE A 127 -3.89 22.17 -13.66
N GLN A 128 -3.18 23.32 -13.65
CA GLN A 128 -3.78 24.63 -13.86
C GLN A 128 -4.34 24.80 -15.27
N ALA A 129 -3.65 24.26 -16.29
CA ALA A 129 -4.09 24.30 -17.69
C ALA A 129 -5.36 23.47 -17.94
N THR A 130 -5.63 22.45 -17.12
CA THR A 130 -6.85 21.62 -17.20
C THR A 130 -7.99 22.13 -16.32
N ALA A 131 -7.73 23.13 -15.46
CA ALA A 131 -8.74 23.70 -14.58
C ALA A 131 -9.81 24.45 -15.41
N ARG A 132 -11.08 24.22 -15.10
CA ARG A 132 -12.19 24.98 -15.72
C ARG A 132 -12.22 26.41 -15.16
N PRO A 133 -12.51 27.42 -15.97
CA PRO A 133 -12.65 28.79 -15.49
C PRO A 133 -13.63 28.90 -14.31
N GLY A 134 -13.22 29.57 -13.23
CA GLY A 134 -14.04 29.76 -12.03
C GLY A 134 -14.10 28.56 -11.05
N MET A 135 -13.43 27.47 -11.36
CA MET A 135 -13.25 26.33 -10.45
C MET A 135 -11.87 26.39 -9.82
N PHE A 136 -11.76 25.98 -8.56
CA PHE A 136 -10.45 25.68 -8.01
C PHE A 136 -9.78 24.61 -8.88
N ALA A 137 -8.47 24.72 -9.10
CA ALA A 137 -7.69 23.66 -9.72
C ALA A 137 -7.69 22.45 -8.77
N VAL A 138 -8.78 21.72 -8.79
CA VAL A 138 -8.90 20.47 -8.06
C VAL A 138 -8.09 19.45 -8.84
N ASP A 139 -7.27 18.73 -8.13
CA ASP A 139 -6.53 17.60 -8.59
C ASP A 139 -7.42 16.66 -9.42
N ASN A 140 -7.30 16.76 -10.75
CA ASN A 140 -8.01 15.91 -11.72
C ASN A 140 -7.46 14.47 -11.73
N THR A 141 -6.66 14.11 -10.74
CA THR A 141 -5.92 12.84 -10.72
C THR A 141 -6.80 11.64 -10.40
N ALA A 142 -8.07 11.84 -10.02
CA ALA A 142 -8.91 10.79 -9.45
C ALA A 142 -8.09 9.96 -8.44
N PRO A 143 -7.76 10.54 -7.28
CA PRO A 143 -6.83 9.96 -6.32
C PRO A 143 -7.32 8.58 -5.83
N VAL A 144 -6.38 7.72 -5.49
CA VAL A 144 -6.69 6.39 -4.92
C VAL A 144 -6.62 6.48 -3.41
N PHE A 145 -7.75 6.22 -2.78
CA PHE A 145 -7.89 6.18 -1.34
C PHE A 145 -8.04 4.75 -0.82
N LEU A 146 -7.44 4.48 0.31
CA LEU A 146 -7.83 3.38 1.18
C LEU A 146 -8.66 3.98 2.31
N ALA A 147 -9.94 3.67 2.34
CA ALA A 147 -10.89 4.22 3.29
C ALA A 147 -11.35 3.18 4.31
N PHE A 148 -11.57 3.65 5.53
CA PHE A 148 -12.05 2.87 6.67
C PHE A 148 -13.19 3.61 7.34
N VAL A 149 -14.31 2.95 7.58
CA VAL A 149 -15.37 3.44 8.45
C VAL A 149 -15.46 2.51 9.66
N LYS A 150 -15.24 3.05 10.85
CA LYS A 150 -15.38 2.31 12.11
C LYS A 150 -16.77 2.55 12.68
N LEU A 151 -17.51 1.48 12.89
CA LEU A 151 -18.75 1.54 13.66
C LEU A 151 -18.44 1.59 15.16
N ASP A 152 -19.21 2.37 15.84
CA ASP A 152 -19.24 2.77 17.25
C ASP A 152 -18.39 1.98 18.25
N ILE A 153 -17.69 2.75 19.10
CA ILE A 153 -16.82 2.31 20.20
C ILE A 153 -17.61 1.52 21.29
N ARG A 154 -18.92 1.68 21.38
CA ARG A 154 -19.75 1.06 22.43
C ARG A 154 -20.06 -0.42 22.19
N GLN A 155 -20.02 -0.87 20.94
CA GLN A 155 -20.19 -2.29 20.63
C GLN A 155 -18.80 -2.94 20.59
N ARG A 156 -18.56 -3.94 21.45
CA ARG A 156 -17.30 -4.71 21.57
C ARG A 156 -16.78 -5.37 20.27
N ARG A 157 -17.50 -5.24 19.16
CA ARG A 157 -17.09 -5.70 17.83
C ARG A 157 -16.89 -4.49 16.94
N VAL A 158 -15.66 -4.06 16.80
CA VAL A 158 -15.27 -3.03 15.81
C VAL A 158 -15.40 -3.65 14.42
N HIS A 159 -16.55 -3.50 13.80
CA HIS A 159 -16.67 -3.74 12.36
C HIS A 159 -16.13 -2.51 11.67
N ALA A 160 -15.04 -2.66 10.93
CA ALA A 160 -14.55 -1.63 10.03
C ALA A 160 -14.95 -2.03 8.62
N PHE A 161 -15.71 -1.20 7.95
CA PHE A 161 -15.89 -1.27 6.51
C PHE A 161 -14.63 -0.71 5.84
N ILE A 162 -14.19 -1.34 4.77
CA ILE A 162 -12.93 -1.00 4.12
C ILE A 162 -13.17 -1.01 2.61
N ALA A 163 -12.73 0.05 1.94
CA ALA A 163 -12.80 0.15 0.50
C ALA A 163 -11.55 0.79 -0.11
N VAL A 164 -11.30 0.46 -1.36
CA VAL A 164 -10.39 1.19 -2.25
C VAL A 164 -11.26 2.10 -3.11
N CYS A 165 -11.18 3.41 -2.89
CA CYS A 165 -11.98 4.40 -3.61
C CYS A 165 -11.13 5.10 -4.67
N ARG A 166 -11.68 5.29 -5.87
CA ARG A 166 -11.04 5.96 -7.01
C ARG A 166 -11.68 7.31 -7.23
N GLY A 167 -11.08 8.35 -6.68
CA GLY A 167 -11.61 9.69 -6.69
C GLY A 167 -12.38 10.07 -5.44
N HIS A 168 -12.70 11.35 -5.37
CA HIS A 168 -13.41 11.92 -4.22
C HIS A 168 -14.88 11.50 -4.15
N ASP A 169 -15.49 11.27 -5.31
CA ASP A 169 -16.91 10.88 -5.39
C ASP A 169 -17.12 9.48 -4.79
N GLU A 170 -16.34 8.48 -5.21
CA GLU A 170 -16.39 7.13 -4.63
C GLU A 170 -16.08 7.14 -3.12
N LEU A 171 -15.12 7.97 -2.69
CA LEU A 171 -14.81 8.14 -1.27
C LEU A 171 -16.00 8.73 -0.51
N GLY A 172 -16.63 9.77 -1.06
CA GLY A 172 -17.81 10.42 -0.47
C GLY A 172 -19.00 9.48 -0.36
N GLU A 173 -19.29 8.73 -1.41
CA GLU A 173 -20.35 7.72 -1.43
C GLU A 173 -20.10 6.62 -0.40
N PHE A 174 -18.89 6.06 -0.38
CA PHE A 174 -18.51 5.03 0.59
C PHE A 174 -18.68 5.51 2.03
N ILE A 175 -18.19 6.72 2.36
CA ILE A 175 -18.35 7.28 3.69
C ILE A 175 -19.84 7.48 4.03
N LYS A 176 -20.62 8.03 3.11
CA LYS A 176 -22.06 8.27 3.29
C LYS A 176 -22.83 6.99 3.54
N GLU A 177 -22.59 5.95 2.76
CA GLU A 177 -23.27 4.65 2.86
C GLU A 177 -22.93 3.88 4.13
N GLN A 178 -21.68 3.95 4.57
CA GLN A 178 -21.19 3.15 5.69
C GLN A 178 -21.25 3.90 7.03
N SER A 179 -21.49 5.22 7.02
CA SER A 179 -21.53 6.01 8.24
C SER A 179 -22.87 5.90 8.94
N VAL A 180 -22.80 5.66 10.24
CA VAL A 180 -23.95 5.75 11.16
C VAL A 180 -23.62 6.75 12.27
N PRO A 181 -24.60 7.27 13.02
CA PRO A 181 -24.33 8.19 14.12
C PRO A 181 -23.30 7.62 15.09
N GLY A 182 -22.21 8.37 15.31
CA GLY A 182 -21.07 7.95 16.16
C GLY A 182 -19.99 7.15 15.44
N SER A 183 -20.11 6.87 14.13
CA SER A 183 -19.02 6.29 13.33
C SER A 183 -17.94 7.33 13.04
N GLY A 184 -16.71 6.85 12.83
CA GLY A 184 -15.60 7.67 12.35
C GLY A 184 -15.04 7.13 11.05
N ALA A 185 -14.70 8.03 10.11
CA ALA A 185 -14.03 7.69 8.87
C ALA A 185 -12.55 8.09 8.91
N THR A 186 -11.70 7.23 8.36
CA THR A 186 -10.28 7.51 8.12
C THR A 186 -9.94 7.09 6.70
N HIS A 187 -9.21 7.92 5.97
CA HIS A 187 -8.75 7.57 4.64
C HIS A 187 -7.29 7.98 4.43
N PHE A 188 -6.63 7.28 3.52
CA PHE A 188 -5.24 7.49 3.12
C PHE A 188 -5.18 7.64 1.61
N GLU A 189 -4.59 8.73 1.13
CA GLU A 189 -4.35 8.97 -0.29
C GLU A 189 -2.98 8.36 -0.68
N PHE A 190 -2.95 7.57 -1.76
CA PHE A 190 -1.76 6.82 -2.16
C PHE A 190 -1.22 7.16 -3.55
N THR A 191 -1.89 7.98 -4.34
CA THR A 191 -1.53 8.19 -5.76
C THR A 191 -0.10 8.68 -5.94
N ARG A 192 0.29 9.73 -5.22
CA ARG A 192 1.65 10.27 -5.28
C ARG A 192 2.69 9.26 -4.78
N LEU A 193 2.36 8.52 -3.71
CA LEU A 193 3.24 7.50 -3.15
C LEU A 193 3.47 6.32 -4.10
N MET A 194 2.47 5.94 -4.90
CA MET A 194 2.62 4.91 -5.94
C MET A 194 3.70 5.30 -6.96
N HIS A 195 3.64 6.52 -7.50
CA HIS A 195 4.61 7.02 -8.47
C HIS A 195 6.00 7.24 -7.86
N THR A 196 6.07 7.85 -6.68
CA THR A 196 7.34 8.07 -5.97
C THR A 196 8.03 6.75 -5.68
N LEU A 197 7.30 5.74 -5.19
CA LEU A 197 7.86 4.42 -4.94
C LEU A 197 8.33 3.75 -6.23
N ALA A 198 7.56 3.82 -7.31
CA ALA A 198 7.94 3.25 -8.61
C ALA A 198 9.23 3.89 -9.14
N GLY A 199 9.36 5.21 -9.04
CA GLY A 199 10.59 5.94 -9.38
C GLY A 199 11.77 5.51 -8.52
N ASN A 200 11.60 5.42 -7.21
CA ASN A 200 12.66 4.96 -6.30
C ASN A 200 13.06 3.51 -6.57
N LEU A 201 12.10 2.62 -6.84
CA LEU A 201 12.39 1.22 -7.18
C LEU A 201 13.25 1.10 -8.44
N SER A 202 13.00 1.92 -9.46
CA SER A 202 13.79 1.91 -10.70
C SER A 202 15.25 2.33 -10.50
N GLN A 203 15.54 3.09 -9.45
CA GLN A 203 16.88 3.59 -9.11
C GLN A 203 17.65 2.66 -8.16
N THR A 204 17.00 1.69 -7.51
CA THR A 204 17.67 0.78 -6.58
C THR A 204 18.47 -0.29 -7.30
N ARG A 205 19.64 -0.60 -6.76
CA ARG A 205 20.51 -1.68 -7.29
C ARG A 205 20.42 -2.91 -6.39
N PRO A 206 20.37 -4.13 -6.98
CA PRO A 206 20.41 -5.35 -6.18
C PRO A 206 21.78 -5.51 -5.53
N ILE A 207 21.81 -5.60 -4.21
CA ILE A 207 23.03 -5.92 -3.48
C ILE A 207 23.25 -7.43 -3.58
N LYS A 208 24.40 -7.86 -4.13
CA LYS A 208 24.83 -9.26 -4.04
C LYS A 208 25.19 -9.53 -2.57
N ARG A 209 24.56 -10.51 -1.95
CA ARG A 209 25.05 -11.04 -0.68
C ARG A 209 26.35 -11.77 -0.97
N GLY A 210 27.49 -11.07 -0.84
CA GLY A 210 28.79 -11.70 -0.85
C GLY A 210 28.90 -12.57 0.40
N ARG A 211 29.23 -13.86 0.26
CA ARG A 211 30.02 -14.53 1.28
C ARG A 211 31.34 -13.75 1.31
N SER A 212 31.65 -13.10 2.43
CA SER A 212 33.02 -12.69 2.70
C SER A 212 33.84 -13.99 2.75
N THR A 213 34.60 -14.26 1.69
CA THR A 213 35.70 -15.20 1.77
C THR A 213 36.75 -14.49 2.62
N THR A 214 36.79 -14.80 3.90
CA THR A 214 37.99 -14.70 4.71
C THR A 214 38.96 -15.75 4.26
#